data_ebef43fb3f71f6209a7a6b016c4fcf4f
#
_entry.id   ebef43fb3f71f6209a7a6b016c4fcf4f
#
_cell.length_a   1.000
_cell.length_b   1.000
_cell.length_c   1.000
_cell.angle_alpha   90.00
_cell.angle_beta   90.00
_cell.angle_gamma   90.00
#
_symmetry.space_group_name_H-M   'P 1'
#
loop_
_entity.id
_entity.type
_entity.pdbx_description
1 polymer ?
#
loop_
_entity_poly.entity_id
_entity_poly.type
_entity_poly.pdbx_seq_one_letter_code
_entity_poly.pdbx_strand_id
1 'polypeptide(L)'
;MFSRIVQDVIWRLLGWLSSALLLGLTLFALLEIVRRYVFGVIFEWGQDAVIVGIVTAVALSFCVTQVRRGHLVMNAIVLLLHERGLYKTVRFLKVIASAMVALLCGALGVTGWSTLDYALARDLTTYSLLIPLWPVYLQLIIGFLLTALVAFLQCVEDVTALVRGTGLDAKIEAATDV
;
A
#
# COMPACT_ATOMS: atom_id res chain seq x y z
N MET A 1 -7.98 13.36 -16.24
CA MET A 1 -8.45 14.26 -15.18
C MET A 1 -9.12 13.49 -14.05
N PHE A 2 -10.02 12.55 -14.32
CA PHE A 2 -10.71 11.71 -13.31
C PHE A 2 -9.73 10.85 -12.48
N SER A 3 -8.75 10.20 -13.12
CA SER A 3 -7.78 9.32 -12.41
C SER A 3 -6.92 10.08 -11.42
N ARG A 4 -6.53 11.32 -11.71
CA ARG A 4 -5.75 12.16 -10.79
C ARG A 4 -6.55 12.57 -9.57
N ILE A 5 -7.83 12.91 -9.73
CA ILE A 5 -8.70 13.27 -8.60
C ILE A 5 -8.86 12.06 -7.67
N VAL A 6 -9.09 10.88 -8.23
CA VAL A 6 -9.20 9.63 -7.45
C VAL A 6 -7.90 9.33 -6.70
N GLN A 7 -6.76 9.46 -7.37
CA GLN A 7 -5.45 9.25 -6.75
C GLN A 7 -5.17 10.25 -5.62
N ASP A 8 -5.50 11.54 -5.81
CA ASP A 8 -5.29 12.58 -4.80
C ASP A 8 -6.19 12.38 -3.57
N VAL A 9 -7.44 11.98 -3.77
CA VAL A 9 -8.37 11.69 -2.67
C VAL A 9 -7.88 10.46 -1.89
N ILE A 10 -7.54 9.38 -2.58
CA ILE A 10 -7.00 8.16 -1.96
C ILE A 10 -5.74 8.49 -1.17
N TRP A 11 -4.82 9.27 -1.75
CA TRP A 11 -3.57 9.62 -1.10
C TRP A 11 -3.78 10.43 0.19
N ARG A 12 -4.61 11.47 0.14
CA ARG A 12 -4.85 12.31 1.34
C ARG A 12 -5.55 11.54 2.44
N LEU A 13 -6.63 10.83 2.10
CA LEU A 13 -7.42 10.10 3.08
C LEU A 13 -6.66 8.92 3.70
N LEU A 14 -6.13 8.04 2.84
CA LEU A 14 -5.42 6.84 3.31
C LEU A 14 -4.05 7.18 3.90
N GLY A 15 -3.37 8.20 3.39
CA GLY A 15 -2.09 8.65 3.92
C GLY A 15 -2.23 9.18 5.36
N TRP A 16 -3.23 10.02 5.61
CA TRP A 16 -3.52 10.51 6.96
C TRP A 16 -3.93 9.39 7.91
N LEU A 17 -4.82 8.51 7.44
CA LEU A 17 -5.30 7.39 8.22
C LEU A 17 -4.18 6.41 8.58
N SER A 18 -3.33 6.02 7.62
CA SER A 18 -2.22 5.12 7.88
C SER A 18 -1.16 5.73 8.80
N SER A 19 -0.86 7.03 8.64
CA SER A 19 0.08 7.72 9.52
C SER A 19 -0.43 7.85 10.96
N ALA A 20 -1.70 8.21 11.13
CA ALA A 20 -2.34 8.30 12.44
C ALA A 20 -2.42 6.92 13.12
N LEU A 21 -2.70 5.87 12.35
CA LEU A 21 -2.78 4.51 12.84
C LEU A 21 -1.40 3.98 13.27
N LEU A 22 -0.36 4.23 12.47
CA LEU A 22 1.03 3.88 12.82
C LEU A 22 1.50 4.61 14.09
N LEU A 23 1.22 5.92 14.20
CA LEU A 23 1.56 6.69 15.39
C LEU A 23 0.83 6.13 16.62
N GLY A 24 -0.48 5.90 16.50
CA GLY A 24 -1.29 5.34 17.57
C GLY A 24 -0.80 3.98 18.05
N LEU A 25 -0.46 3.09 17.09
CA LEU A 25 0.10 1.77 17.41
C LEU A 25 1.46 1.85 18.08
N THR A 26 2.33 2.76 17.62
CA THR A 26 3.63 2.97 18.25
C THR A 26 3.48 3.44 19.70
N LEU A 27 2.60 4.41 19.94
CA LEU A 27 2.30 4.90 21.27
C LEU A 27 1.66 3.81 22.15
N PHE A 28 0.76 3.01 21.60
CA PHE A 28 0.14 1.89 22.30
C PHE A 28 1.17 0.81 22.68
N ALA A 29 2.06 0.43 21.75
CA ALA A 29 3.13 -0.52 22.00
C ALA A 29 4.10 -0.02 23.08
N LEU A 30 4.48 1.27 23.04
CA LEU A 30 5.29 1.89 24.09
C LEU A 30 4.58 1.87 25.45
N LEU A 31 3.31 2.18 25.51
CA LEU A 31 2.51 2.13 26.71
C LEU A 31 2.43 0.70 27.28
N GLU A 32 2.28 -0.31 26.42
CA GLU A 32 2.29 -1.71 26.83
C GLU A 32 3.62 -2.10 27.43
N ILE A 33 4.74 -1.70 26.82
CA ILE A 33 6.11 -1.94 27.34
C ILE A 33 6.26 -1.29 28.72
N VAL A 34 5.89 -0.02 28.88
CA VAL A 34 5.99 0.69 30.18
C VAL A 34 5.15 -0.01 31.25
N ARG A 35 3.90 -0.35 30.94
CA ARG A 35 3.03 -1.07 31.88
C ARG A 35 3.61 -2.41 32.30
N ARG A 36 4.15 -3.17 31.36
CA ARG A 36 4.71 -4.49 31.62
C ARG A 36 5.95 -4.42 32.52
N TYR A 37 6.87 -3.49 32.25
CA TYR A 37 8.16 -3.41 32.94
C TYR A 37 8.12 -2.53 34.20
N VAL A 38 7.29 -1.49 34.25
CA VAL A 38 7.20 -0.58 35.41
C VAL A 38 6.14 -1.04 36.40
N PHE A 39 4.96 -1.45 35.91
CA PHE A 39 3.83 -1.80 36.79
C PHE A 39 3.62 -3.31 36.93
N GLY A 40 4.33 -4.15 36.18
CA GLY A 40 4.17 -5.61 36.20
C GLY A 40 2.83 -6.12 35.71
N VAL A 41 2.02 -5.27 35.06
CA VAL A 41 0.69 -5.59 34.57
C VAL A 41 0.73 -5.80 33.06
N ILE A 42 0.29 -6.98 32.60
CA ILE A 42 0.27 -7.35 31.18
C ILE A 42 -1.16 -7.19 30.65
N PHE A 43 -1.29 -6.60 29.44
CA PHE A 43 -2.52 -6.70 28.67
C PHE A 43 -2.54 -8.02 27.92
N GLU A 44 -3.40 -8.94 28.27
CA GLU A 44 -3.53 -10.23 27.56
C GLU A 44 -3.89 -10.02 26.08
N TRP A 45 -4.63 -8.97 25.78
CA TRP A 45 -5.07 -8.62 24.43
C TRP A 45 -4.14 -7.63 23.67
N GLY A 46 -3.15 -7.08 24.36
CA GLY A 46 -2.29 -6.04 23.78
C GLY A 46 -1.53 -6.52 22.56
N GLN A 47 -1.00 -7.73 22.60
CA GLN A 47 -0.28 -8.33 21.50
C GLN A 47 -1.16 -8.53 20.26
N ASP A 48 -2.37 -9.04 20.43
CA ASP A 48 -3.32 -9.24 19.32
C ASP A 48 -3.71 -7.91 18.69
N ALA A 49 -3.96 -6.87 19.50
CA ALA A 49 -4.29 -5.53 19.02
C ALA A 49 -3.15 -4.92 18.18
N VAL A 50 -1.91 -5.07 18.63
CA VAL A 50 -0.72 -4.59 17.88
C VAL A 50 -0.60 -5.32 16.54
N ILE A 51 -0.73 -6.66 16.52
CA ILE A 51 -0.62 -7.45 15.29
C ILE A 51 -1.70 -7.02 14.27
N VAL A 52 -2.95 -6.97 14.70
CA VAL A 52 -4.07 -6.55 13.85
C VAL A 52 -3.86 -5.13 13.33
N GLY A 53 -3.42 -4.23 14.21
CA GLY A 53 -3.13 -2.85 13.86
C GLY A 53 -1.99 -2.71 12.85
N ILE A 54 -0.88 -3.43 13.02
CA ILE A 54 0.23 -3.42 12.07
C ILE A 54 -0.21 -3.93 10.71
N VAL A 55 -0.94 -5.04 10.65
CA VAL A 55 -1.46 -5.59 9.39
C VAL A 55 -2.35 -4.58 8.68
N THR A 56 -3.23 -3.89 9.43
CA THR A 56 -4.08 -2.81 8.90
C THR A 56 -3.25 -1.65 8.34
N ALA A 57 -2.29 -1.17 9.11
CA ALA A 57 -1.43 -0.06 8.71
C ALA A 57 -0.62 -0.39 7.45
N VAL A 58 -0.09 -1.61 7.37
CA VAL A 58 0.67 -2.09 6.20
C VAL A 58 -0.23 -2.16 4.97
N ALA A 59 -1.43 -2.74 5.09
CA ALA A 59 -2.38 -2.84 3.98
C ALA A 59 -2.75 -1.45 3.39
N LEU A 60 -2.99 -0.46 4.26
CA LEU A 60 -3.25 0.92 3.85
C LEU A 60 -2.01 1.57 3.22
N SER A 61 -0.82 1.33 3.79
CA SER A 61 0.43 1.90 3.32
C SER A 61 0.81 1.41 1.91
N PHE A 62 0.48 0.18 1.54
CA PHE A 62 0.69 -0.32 0.17
C PHE A 62 -0.02 0.54 -0.86
N CYS A 63 -1.29 0.85 -0.63
CA CYS A 63 -2.07 1.70 -1.54
C CYS A 63 -1.47 3.12 -1.63
N VAL A 64 -1.11 3.73 -0.50
CA VAL A 64 -0.51 5.07 -0.45
C VAL A 64 0.83 5.11 -1.18
N THR A 65 1.68 4.11 -0.97
CA THR A 65 2.98 4.00 -1.64
C THR A 65 2.82 3.86 -3.15
N GLN A 66 1.83 3.08 -3.60
CA GLN A 66 1.54 2.93 -5.02
C GLN A 66 1.06 4.23 -5.66
N VAL A 67 0.17 4.98 -5.00
CA VAL A 67 -0.31 6.29 -5.49
C VAL A 67 0.85 7.25 -5.75
N ARG A 68 1.82 7.30 -4.84
CA ARG A 68 3.02 8.15 -4.96
C ARG A 68 4.06 7.63 -5.96
N ARG A 69 3.89 6.42 -6.49
CA ARG A 69 4.97 5.71 -7.22
C ARG A 69 6.28 5.69 -6.40
N GLY A 70 6.14 5.60 -5.07
CA GLY A 70 7.22 5.73 -4.09
C GLY A 70 8.17 4.51 -4.02
N HIS A 71 8.25 3.72 -5.09
CA HIS A 71 9.23 2.64 -5.20
C HIS A 71 10.62 3.25 -5.46
N LEU A 72 11.38 3.44 -4.39
CA LEU A 72 12.69 4.11 -4.40
C LEU A 72 13.64 3.52 -5.46
N VAL A 73 13.63 2.20 -5.62
CA VAL A 73 14.46 1.49 -6.60
C VAL A 73 14.05 1.85 -8.03
N MET A 74 12.76 1.97 -8.31
CA MET A 74 12.27 2.38 -9.61
C MET A 74 12.68 3.81 -9.94
N ASN A 75 12.60 4.73 -8.99
CA ASN A 75 12.99 6.12 -9.20
C ASN A 75 14.50 6.24 -9.45
N ALA A 76 15.33 5.50 -8.73
CA ALA A 76 16.78 5.48 -8.94
C ALA A 76 17.14 4.94 -10.34
N ILE A 77 16.53 3.85 -10.79
CA ILE A 77 16.75 3.29 -12.13
C ILE A 77 16.27 4.27 -13.21
N VAL A 78 15.12 4.90 -13.00
CA VAL A 78 14.57 5.90 -13.93
C VAL A 78 15.49 7.11 -14.06
N LEU A 79 16.06 7.62 -12.96
CA LEU A 79 17.01 8.71 -12.98
C LEU A 79 18.29 8.32 -13.75
N LEU A 80 18.86 7.15 -13.46
CA LEU A 80 20.08 6.67 -14.09
C LEU A 80 19.92 6.44 -15.62
N LEU A 81 18.76 5.92 -16.05
CA LEU A 81 18.46 5.75 -17.47
C LEU A 81 18.14 7.08 -18.17
N HIS A 82 17.56 8.03 -17.43
CA HIS A 82 17.28 9.37 -17.92
C HIS A 82 18.57 10.13 -18.26
N GLU A 83 19.56 10.09 -17.37
CA GLU A 83 20.90 10.68 -17.60
C GLU A 83 21.59 10.09 -18.85
N ARG A 84 21.26 8.84 -19.21
CA ARG A 84 21.77 8.18 -20.42
C ARG A 84 20.94 8.45 -21.69
N GLY A 85 19.91 9.29 -21.62
CA GLY A 85 19.07 9.65 -22.78
C GLY A 85 18.12 8.56 -23.29
N LEU A 86 17.92 7.47 -22.52
CA LEU A 86 17.12 6.31 -22.91
C LEU A 86 15.64 6.46 -22.55
N TYR A 87 14.99 7.55 -22.98
CA TYR A 87 13.61 7.90 -22.62
C TYR A 87 12.57 6.82 -22.97
N LYS A 88 12.72 6.11 -24.09
CA LYS A 88 11.82 5.04 -24.50
C LYS A 88 11.88 3.84 -23.54
N THR A 89 13.08 3.48 -23.10
CA THR A 89 13.31 2.37 -22.16
C THR A 89 12.71 2.70 -20.78
N VAL A 90 12.84 3.95 -20.34
CA VAL A 90 12.24 4.42 -19.08
C VAL A 90 10.72 4.30 -19.11
N ARG A 91 10.09 4.71 -20.20
CA ARG A 91 8.62 4.59 -20.37
C ARG A 91 8.17 3.13 -20.34
N PHE A 92 8.84 2.29 -21.11
CA PHE A 92 8.54 0.86 -21.16
C PHE A 92 8.69 0.18 -19.80
N LEU A 93 9.74 0.52 -19.05
CA LEU A 93 9.97 0.00 -17.71
C LEU A 93 8.88 0.42 -16.72
N LYS A 94 8.39 1.67 -16.80
CA LYS A 94 7.26 2.14 -15.96
C LYS A 94 5.98 1.37 -16.24
N VAL A 95 5.67 1.11 -17.50
CA VAL A 95 4.49 0.32 -17.89
C VAL A 95 4.58 -1.11 -17.36
N ILE A 96 5.74 -1.76 -17.52
CA ILE A 96 5.96 -3.12 -17.01
C ILE A 96 5.78 -3.15 -15.49
N ALA A 97 6.39 -2.21 -14.77
CA ALA A 97 6.31 -2.19 -13.32
C ALA A 97 4.87 -1.98 -12.81
N SER A 98 4.13 -1.02 -13.38
CA SER A 98 2.72 -0.80 -13.00
C SER A 98 1.85 -2.01 -13.36
N ALA A 99 2.09 -2.66 -14.50
CA ALA A 99 1.38 -3.87 -14.89
C ALA A 99 1.68 -5.05 -13.95
N MET A 100 2.95 -5.25 -13.58
CA MET A 100 3.31 -6.30 -12.62
C MET A 100 2.66 -6.08 -11.25
N VAL A 101 2.69 -4.86 -10.73
CA VAL A 101 2.05 -4.55 -9.44
C VAL A 101 0.54 -4.76 -9.53
N ALA A 102 -0.10 -4.29 -10.60
CA ALA A 102 -1.55 -4.49 -10.80
C ALA A 102 -1.92 -5.98 -10.85
N LEU A 103 -1.14 -6.78 -11.56
CA LEU A 103 -1.36 -8.22 -11.70
C LEU A 103 -1.13 -8.95 -10.37
N LEU A 104 -0.03 -8.69 -9.68
CA LEU A 104 0.30 -9.35 -8.42
C LEU A 104 -0.70 -8.97 -7.32
N CYS A 105 -0.98 -7.68 -7.14
CA CYS A 105 -1.93 -7.24 -6.13
C CYS A 105 -3.37 -7.67 -6.47
N GLY A 106 -3.73 -7.68 -7.75
CA GLY A 106 -5.02 -8.20 -8.20
C GLY A 106 -5.17 -9.69 -7.92
N ALA A 107 -4.15 -10.49 -8.25
CA ALA A 107 -4.15 -11.92 -7.96
C ALA A 107 -4.24 -12.20 -6.44
N LEU A 108 -3.46 -11.47 -5.62
CA LEU A 108 -3.51 -11.59 -4.17
C LEU A 108 -4.88 -11.16 -3.59
N GLY A 109 -5.49 -10.11 -4.14
CA GLY A 109 -6.82 -9.68 -3.73
C GLY A 109 -7.91 -10.71 -4.06
N VAL A 110 -7.83 -11.34 -5.24
CA VAL A 110 -8.79 -12.37 -5.65
C VAL A 110 -8.59 -13.67 -4.87
N THR A 111 -7.35 -14.15 -4.74
CA THR A 111 -7.04 -15.37 -3.96
C THR A 111 -7.29 -15.18 -2.47
N GLY A 112 -7.16 -13.96 -1.96
CA GLY A 112 -7.50 -13.60 -0.59
C GLY A 112 -8.95 -13.92 -0.22
N TRP A 113 -9.86 -13.88 -1.20
CA TRP A 113 -11.28 -14.20 -0.99
C TRP A 113 -11.49 -15.63 -0.48
N SER A 114 -10.76 -16.59 -1.05
CA SER A 114 -10.81 -17.99 -0.58
C SER A 114 -10.29 -18.15 0.86
N THR A 115 -9.32 -17.33 1.25
CA THR A 115 -8.81 -17.30 2.63
C THR A 115 -9.84 -16.70 3.60
N LEU A 116 -10.58 -15.68 3.15
CA LEU A 116 -11.69 -15.10 3.92
C LEU A 116 -12.81 -16.11 4.13
N ASP A 117 -13.23 -16.82 3.07
CA ASP A 117 -14.25 -17.87 3.17
C ASP A 117 -13.82 -19.00 4.12
N TYR A 118 -12.55 -19.38 4.07
CA TYR A 118 -11.98 -20.36 4.99
C TYR A 118 -12.01 -19.88 6.45
N ALA A 119 -11.68 -18.61 6.69
CA ALA A 119 -11.71 -18.02 8.03
C ALA A 119 -13.14 -17.92 8.59
N LEU A 120 -14.11 -17.59 7.74
CA LEU A 120 -15.53 -17.57 8.10
C LEU A 120 -16.09 -18.96 8.37
N ALA A 121 -15.76 -19.94 7.52
CA ALA A 121 -16.27 -21.32 7.65
C ALA A 121 -15.75 -22.04 8.88
N ARG A 122 -14.61 -21.63 9.41
CA ARG A 122 -13.97 -22.25 10.58
C ARG A 122 -13.99 -21.41 11.85
N ASP A 123 -14.69 -20.27 11.85
CA ASP A 123 -14.77 -19.33 12.97
C ASP A 123 -13.37 -19.05 13.59
N LEU A 124 -12.39 -18.79 12.71
CA LEU A 124 -11.02 -18.53 13.16
C LEU A 124 -10.97 -17.26 14.00
N THR A 125 -10.45 -17.38 15.23
CA THR A 125 -10.31 -16.29 16.19
C THR A 125 -8.86 -16.08 16.59
N THR A 126 -8.53 -14.91 17.13
CA THR A 126 -7.25 -14.63 17.77
C THR A 126 -7.14 -15.40 19.09
N TYR A 127 -5.90 -15.62 19.55
CA TYR A 127 -5.63 -16.46 20.73
C TYR A 127 -6.11 -15.84 22.04
N SER A 128 -5.99 -14.54 22.21
CA SER A 128 -6.28 -13.87 23.50
C SER A 128 -7.63 -13.19 23.55
N LEU A 129 -7.98 -12.46 22.50
CA LEU A 129 -9.24 -11.69 22.43
C LEU A 129 -10.42 -12.49 21.89
N LEU A 130 -10.17 -13.67 21.30
CA LEU A 130 -11.18 -14.43 20.56
C LEU A 130 -11.90 -13.58 19.50
N ILE A 131 -11.21 -12.54 18.99
CA ILE A 131 -11.74 -11.70 17.90
C ILE A 131 -11.72 -12.53 16.63
N PRO A 132 -12.81 -12.53 15.86
CA PRO A 132 -12.82 -13.22 14.57
C PRO A 132 -11.76 -12.62 13.64
N LEU A 133 -11.02 -13.47 12.93
CA LEU A 133 -9.93 -13.04 12.03
C LEU A 133 -10.44 -12.55 10.67
N TRP A 134 -11.71 -12.79 10.33
CA TRP A 134 -12.26 -12.39 9.04
C TRP A 134 -12.16 -10.88 8.75
N PRO A 135 -12.29 -9.93 9.71
CA PRO A 135 -12.13 -8.51 9.40
C PRO A 135 -10.69 -8.17 9.01
N VAL A 136 -9.70 -8.88 9.60
CA VAL A 136 -8.28 -8.70 9.27
C VAL A 136 -7.99 -9.13 7.84
N TYR A 137 -8.53 -10.26 7.41
CA TYR A 137 -8.41 -10.71 6.02
C TYR A 137 -9.15 -9.79 5.05
N LEU A 138 -10.36 -9.34 5.43
CA LEU A 138 -11.15 -8.44 4.61
C LEU A 138 -10.41 -7.13 4.32
N GLN A 139 -9.80 -6.52 5.33
CA GLN A 139 -9.06 -5.26 5.13
C GLN A 139 -7.78 -5.45 4.29
N LEU A 140 -7.11 -6.62 4.38
CA LEU A 140 -6.00 -6.96 3.50
C LEU A 140 -6.46 -7.07 2.04
N ILE A 141 -7.56 -7.76 1.79
CA ILE A 141 -8.16 -7.90 0.46
C ILE A 141 -8.50 -6.52 -0.12
N ILE A 142 -9.15 -5.65 0.67
CA ILE A 142 -9.48 -4.29 0.26
C ILE A 142 -8.20 -3.51 -0.05
N GLY A 143 -7.17 -3.60 0.78
CA GLY A 143 -5.88 -2.94 0.56
C GLY A 143 -5.21 -3.38 -0.74
N PHE A 144 -5.18 -4.69 -1.03
CA PHE A 144 -4.62 -5.21 -2.27
C PHE A 144 -5.44 -4.83 -3.50
N LEU A 145 -6.77 -4.89 -3.43
CA LEU A 145 -7.65 -4.50 -4.53
C LEU A 145 -7.55 -3.00 -4.84
N LEU A 146 -7.49 -2.14 -3.81
CA LEU A 146 -7.25 -0.71 -3.99
C LEU A 146 -5.89 -0.44 -4.63
N THR A 147 -4.85 -1.14 -4.18
CA THR A 147 -3.51 -1.03 -4.77
C THR A 147 -3.51 -1.49 -6.23
N ALA A 148 -4.16 -2.59 -6.54
CA ALA A 148 -4.31 -3.09 -7.91
C ALA A 148 -5.06 -2.09 -8.80
N LEU A 149 -6.15 -1.49 -8.29
CA LEU A 149 -6.91 -0.46 -9.00
C LEU A 149 -6.04 0.76 -9.33
N VAL A 150 -5.31 1.28 -8.35
CA VAL A 150 -4.41 2.42 -8.55
C VAL A 150 -3.30 2.07 -9.55
N ALA A 151 -2.67 0.90 -9.42
CA ALA A 151 -1.63 0.45 -10.33
C ALA A 151 -2.18 0.27 -11.76
N PHE A 152 -3.38 -0.23 -11.92
CA PHE A 152 -4.05 -0.34 -13.22
C PHE A 152 -4.31 1.03 -13.85
N LEU A 153 -4.83 1.99 -13.10
CA LEU A 153 -5.04 3.36 -13.58
C LEU A 153 -3.71 4.01 -14.02
N GLN A 154 -2.65 3.79 -13.25
CA GLN A 154 -1.32 4.27 -13.60
C GLN A 154 -0.76 3.59 -14.85
N CYS A 155 -1.00 2.29 -15.03
CA CYS A 155 -0.61 1.54 -16.22
C CYS A 155 -1.31 2.12 -17.48
N VAL A 156 -2.61 2.38 -17.39
CA VAL A 156 -3.38 3.00 -18.50
C VAL A 156 -2.83 4.40 -18.82
N GLU A 157 -2.51 5.21 -17.83
CA GLU A 157 -1.90 6.52 -18.03
C GLU A 157 -0.53 6.41 -18.73
N ASP A 158 0.32 5.47 -18.27
CA ASP A 158 1.65 5.27 -18.84
C ASP A 158 1.59 4.75 -20.29
N VAL A 159 0.67 3.84 -20.58
CA VAL A 159 0.44 3.36 -21.96
C VAL A 159 -0.06 4.48 -22.86
N THR A 160 -1.02 5.28 -22.40
CA THR A 160 -1.54 6.40 -23.18
C THR A 160 -0.48 7.47 -23.43
N ALA A 161 0.38 7.73 -22.46
CA ALA A 161 1.53 8.64 -22.62
C ALA A 161 2.57 8.09 -23.61
N LEU A 162 2.78 6.77 -23.62
CA LEU A 162 3.69 6.10 -24.55
C LEU A 162 3.18 6.20 -26.00
N VAL A 163 1.87 6.00 -26.22
CA VAL A 163 1.25 6.06 -27.55
C VAL A 163 1.18 7.50 -28.08
N ARG A 164 0.87 8.47 -27.23
CA ARG A 164 0.74 9.88 -27.63
C ARG A 164 2.06 10.64 -27.73
N GLY A 165 3.17 10.08 -27.28
CA GLY A 165 4.49 10.71 -27.30
C GLY A 165 4.63 11.95 -26.41
N THR A 166 3.61 12.27 -25.61
CA THR A 166 3.50 13.49 -24.80
C THR A 166 3.75 13.18 -23.30
N GLY A 167 4.50 14.04 -22.62
CA GLY A 167 4.35 14.20 -21.17
C GLY A 167 5.41 13.61 -20.27
N LEU A 168 6.67 13.37 -20.70
CA LEU A 168 7.74 13.01 -19.77
C LEU A 168 8.49 14.25 -19.25
N ASP A 169 8.63 15.27 -20.04
CA ASP A 169 9.48 16.41 -19.73
C ASP A 169 8.94 17.23 -18.54
N ALA A 170 7.63 17.43 -18.45
CA ALA A 170 7.02 18.21 -17.37
C ALA A 170 6.97 17.52 -16.00
N LYS A 171 7.05 16.17 -15.94
CA LYS A 171 7.01 15.44 -14.66
C LYS A 171 8.39 15.18 -14.07
N ILE A 172 9.42 15.21 -14.90
CA ILE A 172 10.81 15.04 -14.46
C ILE A 172 11.34 16.38 -13.94
N GLU A 173 10.98 17.49 -14.56
CA GLU A 173 11.26 18.83 -14.07
C GLU A 173 10.69 19.06 -12.65
N ALA A 174 9.47 18.61 -12.40
CA ALA A 174 8.84 18.71 -11.07
C ALA A 174 9.46 17.76 -10.01
N ALA A 175 10.24 16.76 -10.39
CA ALA A 175 10.91 15.84 -9.46
C ALA A 175 12.36 16.24 -9.17
N THR A 176 12.94 17.14 -9.98
CA THR A 176 14.28 17.71 -9.76
C THR A 176 14.26 18.99 -8.94
N ASP A 177 13.09 19.60 -8.75
CA ASP A 177 12.92 20.84 -7.96
C ASP A 177 12.60 20.59 -6.47
N VAL A 178 12.82 19.38 -5.94
CA VAL A 178 12.69 19.00 -4.53
C VAL A 178 14.01 18.44 -4.03
#